data_cda40525622639d578e70953a243ba03
#
_entry.id   cda40525622639d578e70953a243ba03
#
_cell.length_a   1.000
_cell.length_b   1.000
_cell.length_c   1.000
_cell.angle_alpha   90.00
_cell.angle_beta   90.00
_cell.angle_gamma   90.00
#
_symmetry.space_group_name_H-M   'P 1'
#
loop_
_entity.id
_entity.type
_entity.pdbx_description
1 polymer ?
#
loop_
_entity_poly.entity_id
_entity_poly.type
_entity_poly.pdbx_seq_one_letter_code
_entity_poly.pdbx_strand_id
1 'polypeptide(L)'
;MAITIAISGKGGAGKTTLAAMIVRLLLERADKRSGGAILAVDADPNSCLGLMLGVQPGGTIADIREDARANAPGNSGMDRLRSLEYGIQQAVTEADGFDLLVMGRPEGPGCYCAVNNMLRKFLDEISSRYQFVIIDNEAGMEHLSRRTTNNVDVLCIAAEPSSPGIATARRIFELAGKLPVSIGKIGVIWNRVDDAGNRELQLEGVETFGLVPEDAAVFEAAMQGKTIFDIRDDSPAFSAVSGILKHKLVLKGTRAAVTGELAAETKKNSNIKM
;
A
#
# COMPACT_ATOMS: atom_id res chain seq x y z
N MET A 1 17.30 3.95 0.52
CA MET A 1 16.22 3.33 1.32
C MET A 1 14.94 3.48 0.54
N ALA A 2 14.10 2.45 0.54
CA ALA A 2 12.77 2.50 -0.07
C ALA A 2 11.88 3.54 0.65
N ILE A 3 10.91 4.09 -0.06
CA ILE A 3 9.81 4.83 0.55
C ILE A 3 8.68 3.85 0.82
N THR A 4 8.33 3.68 2.09
CA THR A 4 7.23 2.79 2.50
C THR A 4 5.96 3.58 2.74
N ILE A 5 4.92 3.30 1.95
CA ILE A 5 3.58 3.88 2.05
C ILE A 5 2.62 2.78 2.51
N ALA A 6 2.05 2.93 3.69
CA ALA A 6 1.05 2.01 4.22
C ALA A 6 -0.34 2.62 4.18
N ILE A 7 -1.33 1.85 3.75
CA ILE A 7 -2.73 2.25 3.70
C ILE A 7 -3.52 1.48 4.76
N SER A 8 -4.16 2.19 5.67
CA SER A 8 -5.03 1.63 6.71
C SER A 8 -6.41 2.30 6.67
N GLY A 9 -7.41 1.69 7.27
CA GLY A 9 -8.76 2.25 7.27
C GLY A 9 -9.81 1.22 7.67
N LYS A 10 -11.06 1.66 7.75
CA LYS A 10 -12.21 0.77 8.00
C LYS A 10 -12.35 -0.26 6.86
N GLY A 11 -12.97 -1.41 7.15
CA GLY A 11 -13.43 -2.33 6.11
C GLY A 11 -14.33 -1.61 5.11
N GLY A 12 -14.06 -1.78 3.82
CA GLY A 12 -14.81 -1.13 2.74
C GLY A 12 -14.41 0.31 2.42
N ALA A 13 -13.50 0.95 3.15
CA ALA A 13 -13.09 2.34 2.88
C ALA A 13 -12.28 2.54 1.59
N GLY A 14 -12.01 1.48 0.81
CA GLY A 14 -11.30 1.56 -0.47
C GLY A 14 -9.78 1.51 -0.37
N LYS A 15 -9.23 0.93 0.70
CA LYS A 15 -7.78 0.78 0.91
C LYS A 15 -7.07 0.13 -0.27
N THR A 16 -7.54 -1.06 -0.66
CA THR A 16 -6.99 -1.84 -1.77
C THR A 16 -7.03 -1.09 -3.09
N THR A 17 -8.13 -0.37 -3.35
CA THR A 17 -8.28 0.46 -4.54
C THR A 17 -7.27 1.61 -4.55
N LEU A 18 -7.10 2.30 -3.41
CA LEU A 18 -6.11 3.36 -3.27
C LEU A 18 -4.68 2.82 -3.41
N ALA A 19 -4.38 1.65 -2.82
CA ALA A 19 -3.08 0.99 -2.97
C ALA A 19 -2.79 0.66 -4.43
N ALA A 20 -3.74 0.05 -5.15
CA ALA A 20 -3.60 -0.28 -6.55
C ALA A 20 -3.43 0.97 -7.44
N MET A 21 -4.19 2.04 -7.18
CA MET A 21 -4.03 3.33 -7.88
C MET A 21 -2.63 3.92 -7.66
N ILE A 22 -2.12 3.88 -6.42
CA ILE A 22 -0.77 4.37 -6.09
C ILE A 22 0.28 3.55 -6.83
N VAL A 23 0.18 2.21 -6.85
CA VAL A 23 1.10 1.34 -7.61
C VAL A 23 1.11 1.73 -9.08
N ARG A 24 -0.06 1.81 -9.74
CA ARG A 24 -0.16 2.20 -11.14
C ARG A 24 0.47 3.58 -11.41
N LEU A 25 0.16 4.58 -10.59
CA LEU A 25 0.70 5.94 -10.74
C LEU A 25 2.23 5.99 -10.54
N LEU A 26 2.78 5.15 -9.69
CA LEU A 26 4.22 5.03 -9.51
C LEU A 26 4.87 4.36 -10.73
N LEU A 27 4.23 3.34 -11.32
CA LEU A 27 4.69 2.71 -12.56
C LEU A 27 4.75 3.69 -13.75
N GLU A 28 3.73 4.51 -13.90
CA GLU A 28 3.67 5.53 -14.95
C GLU A 28 4.77 6.60 -14.81
N ARG A 29 5.22 6.84 -13.57
CA ARG A 29 6.26 7.84 -13.23
C ARG A 29 7.65 7.25 -13.10
N ALA A 30 7.77 5.93 -12.96
CA ALA A 30 9.06 5.29 -12.86
C ALA A 30 9.81 5.47 -14.18
N ASP A 31 10.95 6.16 -14.12
CA ASP A 31 11.87 6.17 -15.25
C ASP A 31 12.36 4.73 -15.47
N LYS A 32 11.95 4.14 -16.60
CA LYS A 32 12.33 2.78 -17.00
C LYS A 32 13.87 2.59 -17.04
N ARG A 33 14.61 3.69 -17.00
CA ARG A 33 16.10 3.69 -17.01
C ARG A 33 16.71 3.64 -15.61
N SER A 34 16.00 4.06 -14.58
CA SER A 34 16.53 4.11 -13.21
C SER A 34 16.26 2.86 -12.37
N GLY A 35 15.60 1.83 -12.92
CA GLY A 35 15.47 0.50 -12.29
C GLY A 35 14.78 0.50 -10.92
N GLY A 36 13.96 1.49 -10.63
CA GLY A 36 13.27 1.61 -9.35
C GLY A 36 12.12 0.62 -9.25
N ALA A 37 12.38 -0.58 -8.76
CA ALA A 37 11.36 -1.59 -8.54
C ALA A 37 10.36 -1.14 -7.48
N ILE A 38 9.08 -1.45 -7.67
CA ILE A 38 7.98 -1.24 -6.74
C ILE A 38 7.62 -2.58 -6.14
N LEU A 39 7.48 -2.66 -4.81
CA LEU A 39 6.92 -3.80 -4.13
C LEU A 39 5.50 -3.47 -3.66
N ALA A 40 4.52 -4.16 -4.20
CA ALA A 40 3.14 -4.16 -3.70
C ALA A 40 2.98 -5.28 -2.67
N VAL A 41 2.52 -4.95 -1.47
CA VAL A 41 2.34 -5.90 -0.37
C VAL A 41 0.87 -5.97 -0.01
N ASP A 42 0.27 -7.12 -0.22
CA ASP A 42 -1.09 -7.44 0.22
C ASP A 42 -1.02 -8.06 1.61
N ALA A 43 -1.27 -7.25 2.63
CA ALA A 43 -1.28 -7.66 4.02
C ALA A 43 -2.70 -7.92 4.55
N ASP A 44 -3.72 -7.92 3.69
CA ASP A 44 -5.09 -8.32 4.04
C ASP A 44 -5.28 -9.83 3.80
N PRO A 45 -5.80 -10.60 4.77
CA PRO A 45 -6.08 -12.02 4.58
C PRO A 45 -7.04 -12.34 3.42
N ASN A 46 -7.83 -11.36 2.96
CA ASN A 46 -8.71 -11.52 1.81
C ASN A 46 -7.98 -11.44 0.47
N SER A 47 -6.75 -10.96 0.46
CA SER A 47 -5.81 -10.98 -0.68
C SER A 47 -6.42 -10.44 -1.99
N CYS A 48 -6.94 -9.21 -1.94
CA CYS A 48 -7.64 -8.60 -3.07
C CYS A 48 -6.73 -7.69 -3.94
N LEU A 49 -5.55 -7.31 -3.47
CA LEU A 49 -4.67 -6.39 -4.19
C LEU A 49 -4.17 -7.00 -5.51
N GLY A 50 -3.81 -8.27 -5.49
CA GLY A 50 -3.39 -8.99 -6.70
C GLY A 50 -4.47 -8.98 -7.78
N LEU A 51 -5.73 -9.20 -7.42
CA LEU A 51 -6.86 -9.14 -8.37
C LEU A 51 -6.98 -7.76 -9.00
N MET A 52 -6.85 -6.69 -8.20
CA MET A 52 -6.93 -5.31 -8.71
C MET A 52 -5.74 -4.94 -9.58
N LEU A 53 -4.57 -5.53 -9.35
CA LEU A 53 -3.37 -5.33 -10.16
C LEU A 53 -3.28 -6.32 -11.35
N GLY A 54 -4.23 -7.24 -11.52
CA GLY A 54 -4.23 -8.23 -12.61
C GLY A 54 -3.15 -9.31 -12.47
N VAL A 55 -2.68 -9.56 -11.26
CA VAL A 55 -1.62 -10.52 -10.96
C VAL A 55 -2.14 -11.62 -10.04
N GLN A 56 -1.97 -12.87 -10.44
CA GLN A 56 -2.24 -14.00 -9.56
C GLN A 56 -0.97 -14.32 -8.76
N PRO A 57 -1.03 -14.35 -7.42
CA PRO A 57 0.12 -14.69 -6.62
C PRO A 57 0.54 -16.14 -6.85
N GLY A 58 1.83 -16.39 -7.00
CA GLY A 58 2.41 -17.72 -7.12
C GLY A 58 2.41 -18.52 -5.81
N GLY A 59 2.20 -17.85 -4.67
CA GLY A 59 2.11 -18.38 -3.32
C GLY A 59 1.94 -17.26 -2.30
N THR A 60 1.64 -17.62 -1.05
CA THR A 60 1.52 -16.66 0.04
C THR A 60 2.51 -16.97 1.17
N ILE A 61 2.79 -15.97 2.00
CA ILE A 61 3.63 -16.19 3.21
C ILE A 61 3.00 -17.21 4.15
N ALA A 62 1.66 -17.26 4.19
CA ALA A 62 0.93 -18.23 5.00
C ALA A 62 1.18 -19.66 4.51
N ASP A 63 1.11 -19.91 3.19
CA ASP A 63 1.35 -21.23 2.59
C ASP A 63 2.76 -21.72 2.90
N ILE A 64 3.77 -20.85 2.69
CA ILE A 64 5.18 -21.19 2.98
C ILE A 64 5.39 -21.59 4.42
N ARG A 65 4.75 -20.90 5.35
CA ARG A 65 4.82 -21.24 6.77
C ARG A 65 4.20 -22.60 7.05
N GLU A 66 3.10 -22.93 6.42
CA GLU A 66 2.41 -24.20 6.60
C GLU A 66 3.22 -25.35 6.01
N ASP A 67 3.77 -25.17 4.83
CA ASP A 67 4.68 -26.12 4.20
C ASP A 67 5.93 -26.37 5.06
N ALA A 68 6.53 -25.30 5.62
CA ALA A 68 7.66 -25.42 6.51
C ALA A 68 7.33 -26.14 7.83
N ARG A 69 6.07 -26.08 8.29
CA ARG A 69 5.60 -26.85 9.45
C ARG A 69 5.34 -28.32 9.11
N ALA A 70 4.72 -28.59 7.97
CA ALA A 70 4.42 -29.92 7.52
C ALA A 70 5.67 -30.74 7.22
N ASN A 71 6.71 -30.10 6.67
CA ASN A 71 7.96 -30.73 6.26
C ASN A 71 9.06 -30.72 7.34
N ALA A 72 8.71 -30.48 8.61
CA ALA A 72 9.66 -30.27 9.70
C ALA A 72 9.86 -31.42 10.72
N PRO A 73 9.75 -32.69 10.44
CA PRO A 73 10.19 -33.72 11.39
C PRO A 73 11.73 -33.83 11.34
N GLY A 74 12.40 -33.24 12.32
CA GLY A 74 13.82 -33.49 12.61
C GLY A 74 14.84 -32.44 12.16
N ASN A 75 14.47 -31.38 11.47
CA ASN A 75 15.42 -30.36 11.02
C ASN A 75 15.81 -29.39 12.15
N SER A 76 17.09 -28.99 12.16
CA SER A 76 17.61 -27.99 13.08
C SER A 76 16.87 -26.64 12.91
N GLY A 77 16.84 -25.81 13.95
CA GLY A 77 16.21 -24.48 13.87
C GLY A 77 16.80 -23.60 12.77
N MET A 78 18.07 -23.79 12.41
CA MET A 78 18.76 -23.08 11.33
C MET A 78 18.28 -23.51 9.93
N ASP A 79 18.02 -24.80 9.72
CA ASP A 79 17.53 -25.29 8.45
C ASP A 79 16.10 -24.81 8.17
N ARG A 80 15.28 -24.70 9.25
CA ARG A 80 13.94 -24.10 9.16
C ARG A 80 13.98 -22.63 8.76
N LEU A 81 14.88 -21.84 9.34
CA LEU A 81 15.04 -20.43 8.99
C LEU A 81 15.42 -20.26 7.52
N ARG A 82 16.40 -21.00 7.03
CA ARG A 82 16.81 -20.97 5.63
C ARG A 82 15.70 -21.40 4.67
N SER A 83 14.96 -22.45 5.00
CA SER A 83 13.81 -22.90 4.19
C SER A 83 12.72 -21.83 4.15
N LEU A 84 12.48 -21.12 5.25
CA LEU A 84 11.52 -20.02 5.30
C LEU A 84 11.99 -18.82 4.48
N GLU A 85 13.24 -18.41 4.59
CA GLU A 85 13.84 -17.32 3.81
C GLU A 85 13.77 -17.61 2.30
N TYR A 86 14.13 -18.83 1.90
CA TYR A 86 14.02 -19.27 0.51
C TYR A 86 12.56 -19.29 0.03
N GLY A 87 11.66 -19.85 0.84
CA GLY A 87 10.23 -19.89 0.52
C GLY A 87 9.64 -18.49 0.35
N ILE A 88 9.99 -17.52 1.22
CA ILE A 88 9.47 -16.16 1.11
C ILE A 88 9.97 -15.47 -0.18
N GLN A 89 11.21 -15.72 -0.59
CA GLN A 89 11.70 -15.23 -1.89
C GLN A 89 10.89 -15.80 -3.06
N GLN A 90 10.41 -17.04 -2.96
CA GLN A 90 9.54 -17.66 -3.95
C GLN A 90 8.10 -17.13 -3.90
N ALA A 91 7.65 -16.54 -2.78
CA ALA A 91 6.33 -15.93 -2.67
C ALA A 91 6.24 -14.56 -3.37
N VAL A 92 7.37 -13.95 -3.71
CA VAL A 92 7.37 -12.73 -4.51
C VAL A 92 6.99 -13.10 -5.94
N THR A 93 5.91 -12.54 -6.41
CA THR A 93 5.45 -12.71 -7.79
C THR A 93 5.91 -11.51 -8.60
N GLU A 94 6.77 -11.75 -9.58
CA GLU A 94 7.25 -10.72 -10.50
C GLU A 94 6.14 -10.37 -11.51
N ALA A 95 5.91 -9.08 -11.73
CA ALA A 95 4.98 -8.54 -12.70
C ALA A 95 5.65 -7.45 -13.56
N ASP A 96 4.92 -6.88 -14.53
CA ASP A 96 5.48 -5.85 -15.41
C ASP A 96 5.70 -4.54 -14.64
N GLY A 97 6.94 -4.34 -14.22
CA GLY A 97 7.41 -3.13 -13.54
C GLY A 97 7.20 -3.09 -12.02
N PHE A 98 6.62 -4.10 -11.42
CA PHE A 98 6.47 -4.23 -9.97
C PHE A 98 6.48 -5.69 -9.52
N ASP A 99 6.71 -5.91 -8.25
CA ASP A 99 6.59 -7.21 -7.61
C ASP A 99 5.41 -7.21 -6.64
N LEU A 100 4.75 -8.36 -6.53
CA LEU A 100 3.63 -8.58 -5.60
C LEU A 100 4.03 -9.59 -4.53
N LEU A 101 3.81 -9.23 -3.26
CA LEU A 101 3.94 -10.12 -2.12
C LEU A 101 2.60 -10.21 -1.39
N VAL A 102 2.10 -11.43 -1.18
CA VAL A 102 0.81 -11.67 -0.52
C VAL A 102 1.03 -12.36 0.81
N MET A 103 0.45 -11.83 1.87
CA MET A 103 0.51 -12.44 3.20
C MET A 103 -0.29 -13.73 3.27
N GLY A 104 -1.46 -13.76 2.67
CA GLY A 104 -2.37 -14.89 2.70
C GLY A 104 -3.08 -15.08 4.05
N ARG A 105 -3.91 -16.10 4.13
CA ARG A 105 -4.68 -16.47 5.31
C ARG A 105 -4.12 -17.76 5.92
N PRO A 106 -3.52 -17.71 7.11
CA PRO A 106 -3.06 -18.94 7.76
C PRO A 106 -4.25 -19.84 8.13
N GLU A 107 -4.15 -21.11 7.80
CA GLU A 107 -5.14 -22.11 8.18
C GLU A 107 -4.88 -22.65 9.60
N GLY A 108 -5.97 -23.01 10.30
CA GLY A 108 -5.92 -23.62 11.63
C GLY A 108 -5.68 -22.65 12.80
N PRO A 109 -5.46 -23.16 14.02
CA PRO A 109 -5.32 -22.39 15.25
C PRO A 109 -3.98 -21.66 15.38
N GLY A 110 -3.34 -21.35 14.25
CA GLY A 110 -2.05 -20.66 14.21
C GLY A 110 -2.19 -19.15 14.42
N CYS A 111 -1.32 -18.58 15.24
CA CYS A 111 -1.30 -17.14 15.47
C CYS A 111 -0.80 -16.40 14.22
N TYR A 112 -1.57 -15.42 13.73
CA TYR A 112 -1.14 -14.45 12.71
C TYR A 112 0.19 -13.76 13.06
N CYS A 113 0.55 -13.70 14.35
CA CYS A 113 1.79 -13.10 14.82
C CYS A 113 3.04 -13.70 14.17
N ALA A 114 3.04 -15.01 13.88
CA ALA A 114 4.20 -15.65 13.24
C ALA A 114 4.33 -15.25 11.77
N VAL A 115 3.21 -15.21 11.03
CA VAL A 115 3.18 -14.78 9.62
C VAL A 115 3.58 -13.30 9.52
N ASN A 116 3.04 -12.46 10.39
CA ASN A 116 3.41 -11.05 10.45
C ASN A 116 4.89 -10.83 10.79
N ASN A 117 5.46 -11.64 11.70
CA ASN A 117 6.89 -11.57 12.02
C ASN A 117 7.77 -12.00 10.83
N MET A 118 7.32 -12.97 10.05
CA MET A 118 8.01 -13.41 8.83
C MET A 118 7.96 -12.29 7.78
N LEU A 119 6.77 -11.73 7.52
CA LEU A 119 6.61 -10.60 6.60
C LEU A 119 7.51 -9.43 7.00
N ARG A 120 7.54 -9.08 8.28
CA ARG A 120 8.39 -7.99 8.76
C ARG A 120 9.86 -8.22 8.47
N LYS A 121 10.41 -9.38 8.88
CA LYS A 121 11.81 -9.71 8.63
C LYS A 121 12.14 -9.63 7.15
N PHE A 122 11.26 -10.18 6.33
CA PHE A 122 11.42 -10.16 4.91
C PHE A 122 11.41 -8.73 4.35
N LEU A 123 10.45 -7.89 4.75
CA LEU A 123 10.39 -6.49 4.33
C LEU A 123 11.61 -5.70 4.79
N ASP A 124 12.11 -5.93 6.00
CA ASP A 124 13.34 -5.29 6.47
C ASP A 124 14.57 -5.66 5.60
N GLU A 125 14.62 -6.89 5.10
CA GLU A 125 15.74 -7.39 4.27
C GLU A 125 15.64 -6.92 2.82
N ILE A 126 14.46 -6.99 2.20
CA ILE A 126 14.31 -6.75 0.77
C ILE A 126 13.94 -5.31 0.40
N SER A 127 13.39 -4.54 1.34
CA SER A 127 12.95 -3.17 1.06
C SER A 127 14.06 -2.31 0.42
N SER A 128 15.32 -2.57 0.75
CA SER A 128 16.46 -1.87 0.16
C SER A 128 16.62 -2.08 -1.34
N ARG A 129 16.02 -3.12 -1.91
CA ARG A 129 16.06 -3.45 -3.35
C ARG A 129 14.98 -2.68 -4.14
N TYR A 130 14.01 -2.09 -3.44
CA TYR A 130 12.89 -1.37 -4.03
C TYR A 130 13.04 0.12 -3.83
N GLN A 131 12.44 0.89 -4.71
CA GLN A 131 12.32 2.33 -4.55
C GLN A 131 11.08 2.66 -3.71
N PHE A 132 10.00 1.92 -3.92
CA PHE A 132 8.74 2.07 -3.21
C PHE A 132 8.25 0.73 -2.68
N VAL A 133 7.68 0.76 -1.47
CA VAL A 133 6.95 -0.36 -0.87
C VAL A 133 5.55 0.14 -0.52
N ILE A 134 4.54 -0.43 -1.16
CA ILE A 134 3.13 -0.06 -0.95
C ILE A 134 2.46 -1.19 -0.20
N ILE A 135 1.95 -0.89 1.01
CA ILE A 135 1.36 -1.90 1.89
C ILE A 135 -0.14 -1.65 2.00
N ASP A 136 -0.95 -2.57 1.46
CA ASP A 136 -2.39 -2.64 1.71
C ASP A 136 -2.65 -3.42 2.99
N ASN A 137 -3.08 -2.72 4.04
CA ASN A 137 -3.34 -3.36 5.33
C ASN A 137 -4.78 -3.86 5.43
N GLU A 138 -4.98 -4.89 6.23
CA GLU A 138 -6.31 -5.31 6.72
C GLU A 138 -7.07 -4.13 7.37
N ALA A 139 -8.36 -4.30 7.56
CA ALA A 139 -9.18 -3.32 8.25
C ALA A 139 -8.67 -3.03 9.67
N GLY A 140 -8.54 -1.75 10.00
CA GLY A 140 -8.04 -1.30 11.30
C GLY A 140 -6.52 -1.14 11.32
N MET A 141 -5.93 -1.35 12.52
CA MET A 141 -4.49 -1.19 12.78
C MET A 141 -3.84 -2.50 13.25
N GLU A 142 -4.55 -3.62 13.15
CA GLU A 142 -4.07 -4.88 13.74
C GLU A 142 -2.75 -5.33 13.13
N HIS A 143 -2.58 -5.17 11.82
CA HIS A 143 -1.32 -5.52 11.15
C HIS A 143 -0.17 -4.62 11.56
N LEU A 144 -0.37 -3.31 11.58
CA LEU A 144 0.66 -2.38 12.06
C LEU A 144 0.96 -2.62 13.55
N SER A 145 -0.06 -2.93 14.38
CA SER A 145 0.13 -3.27 15.80
C SER A 145 0.89 -4.58 15.98
N ARG A 146 0.74 -5.53 15.05
CA ARG A 146 1.45 -6.80 15.02
C ARG A 146 2.84 -6.70 14.36
N ARG A 147 3.30 -5.48 14.07
CA ARG A 147 4.63 -5.18 13.55
C ARG A 147 4.92 -5.84 12.19
N THR A 148 4.06 -5.63 11.20
CA THR A 148 4.36 -6.06 9.82
C THR A 148 5.51 -5.29 9.19
N THR A 149 5.82 -4.10 9.72
CA THR A 149 7.01 -3.30 9.38
C THR A 149 7.45 -2.48 10.60
N ASN A 150 8.75 -2.19 10.69
CA ASN A 150 9.30 -1.34 11.74
C ASN A 150 9.28 0.14 11.36
N ASN A 151 9.28 0.46 10.07
CA ASN A 151 9.33 1.82 9.57
C ASN A 151 8.29 2.02 8.46
N VAL A 152 7.49 3.07 8.60
CA VAL A 152 6.54 3.55 7.59
C VAL A 152 6.85 5.02 7.33
N ASP A 153 7.23 5.37 6.11
CA ASP A 153 7.49 6.78 5.79
C ASP A 153 6.19 7.56 5.75
N VAL A 154 5.13 6.96 5.18
CA VAL A 154 3.81 7.59 5.09
C VAL A 154 2.71 6.60 5.45
N LEU A 155 1.91 6.92 6.45
CA LEU A 155 0.68 6.22 6.78
C LEU A 155 -0.53 6.99 6.23
N CYS A 156 -1.22 6.39 5.26
CA CYS A 156 -2.47 6.90 4.70
C CYS A 156 -3.65 6.26 5.44
N ILE A 157 -4.51 7.06 6.04
CA ILE A 157 -5.75 6.59 6.64
C ILE A 157 -6.88 6.81 5.63
N ALA A 158 -7.36 5.74 4.99
CA ALA A 158 -8.51 5.79 4.11
C ALA A 158 -9.80 5.86 4.93
N ALA A 159 -10.62 6.88 4.72
CA ALA A 159 -11.87 7.09 5.44
C ALA A 159 -12.97 7.63 4.52
N GLU A 160 -14.19 7.18 4.73
CA GLU A 160 -15.37 7.77 4.12
C GLU A 160 -15.85 8.96 4.96
N PRO A 161 -16.51 9.98 4.35
CA PRO A 161 -17.03 11.16 5.03
C PRO A 161 -18.31 10.83 5.81
N SER A 162 -18.24 9.86 6.71
CA SER A 162 -19.33 9.38 7.54
C SER A 162 -18.93 9.35 9.02
N SER A 163 -19.89 9.47 9.94
CA SER A 163 -19.58 9.40 11.36
C SER A 163 -18.80 8.15 11.77
N PRO A 164 -19.12 6.94 11.30
CA PRO A 164 -18.30 5.75 11.58
C PRO A 164 -16.92 5.80 10.91
N GLY A 165 -16.80 6.40 9.71
CA GLY A 165 -15.53 6.60 9.03
C GLY A 165 -14.60 7.53 9.81
N ILE A 166 -15.09 8.68 10.23
CA ILE A 166 -14.39 9.67 11.05
C ILE A 166 -13.94 9.06 12.38
N ALA A 167 -14.85 8.37 13.09
CA ALA A 167 -14.53 7.72 14.36
C ALA A 167 -13.43 6.65 14.21
N THR A 168 -13.47 5.88 13.11
CA THR A 168 -12.45 4.87 12.84
C THR A 168 -11.11 5.51 12.48
N ALA A 169 -11.11 6.57 11.65
CA ALA A 169 -9.89 7.31 11.30
C ALA A 169 -9.21 7.89 12.55
N ARG A 170 -9.98 8.50 13.46
CA ARG A 170 -9.48 8.98 14.75
C ARG A 170 -8.84 7.87 15.57
N ARG A 171 -9.51 6.73 15.70
CA ARG A 171 -8.99 5.56 16.43
C ARG A 171 -7.68 5.04 15.83
N ILE A 172 -7.61 4.96 14.50
CA ILE A 172 -6.38 4.55 13.79
C ILE A 172 -5.24 5.52 14.10
N PHE A 173 -5.49 6.83 14.02
CA PHE A 173 -4.49 7.84 14.32
C PHE A 173 -3.97 7.75 15.77
N GLU A 174 -4.87 7.62 16.75
CA GLU A 174 -4.50 7.47 18.17
C GLU A 174 -3.70 6.18 18.43
N LEU A 175 -4.07 5.09 17.77
CA LEU A 175 -3.34 3.82 17.87
C LEU A 175 -1.96 3.92 17.22
N ALA A 176 -1.84 4.57 16.08
CA ALA A 176 -0.58 4.76 15.39
C ALA A 176 0.48 5.45 16.29
N GLY A 177 0.05 6.44 17.07
CA GLY A 177 0.93 7.10 18.03
C GLY A 177 1.37 6.25 19.23
N LYS A 178 0.72 5.10 19.47
CA LYS A 178 1.03 4.17 20.58
C LYS A 178 1.83 2.95 20.13
N LEU A 179 1.96 2.75 18.83
CA LEU A 179 2.67 1.58 18.30
C LEU A 179 4.18 1.78 18.33
N PRO A 180 4.94 0.71 18.58
CA PRO A 180 6.40 0.74 18.50
C PRO A 180 6.87 0.63 17.03
N VAL A 181 6.31 1.47 16.16
CA VAL A 181 6.61 1.60 14.73
C VAL A 181 6.98 3.04 14.46
N SER A 182 8.07 3.27 13.77
CA SER A 182 8.44 4.62 13.35
C SER A 182 7.57 5.02 12.16
N ILE A 183 6.79 6.10 12.31
CA ILE A 183 5.95 6.64 11.24
C ILE A 183 6.42 8.07 10.96
N GLY A 184 6.86 8.30 9.71
CA GLY A 184 7.37 9.59 9.29
C GLY A 184 6.27 10.63 9.13
N LYS A 185 5.16 10.27 8.49
CA LYS A 185 4.03 11.13 8.22
C LYS A 185 2.70 10.37 8.29
N ILE A 186 1.66 10.98 8.85
CA ILE A 186 0.31 10.40 8.93
C ILE A 186 -0.68 11.41 8.35
N GLY A 187 -1.62 10.94 7.54
CA GLY A 187 -2.72 11.77 7.06
C GLY A 187 -3.91 10.98 6.58
N VAL A 188 -5.05 11.67 6.48
CA VAL A 188 -6.32 11.10 6.04
C VAL A 188 -6.52 11.35 4.54
N ILE A 189 -6.92 10.30 3.83
CA ILE A 189 -7.48 10.39 2.48
C ILE A 189 -8.98 10.14 2.63
N TRP A 190 -9.77 11.19 2.42
CA TRP A 190 -11.21 11.08 2.39
C TRP A 190 -11.63 10.48 1.06
N ASN A 191 -12.18 9.29 1.10
CA ASN A 191 -12.53 8.52 -0.09
C ASN A 191 -14.06 8.47 -0.30
N ARG A 192 -14.49 8.37 -1.54
CA ARG A 192 -15.89 8.38 -1.95
C ARG A 192 -16.62 9.64 -1.47
N VAL A 193 -15.97 10.77 -1.69
CA VAL A 193 -16.58 12.07 -1.37
C VAL A 193 -17.57 12.42 -2.49
N ASP A 194 -18.80 12.72 -2.13
CA ASP A 194 -19.81 13.23 -3.05
C ASP A 194 -19.65 14.74 -3.28
N ASP A 195 -20.21 15.26 -4.38
CA ASP A 195 -20.16 16.70 -4.70
C ASP A 195 -20.83 17.59 -3.65
N ALA A 196 -21.80 17.06 -2.90
CA ALA A 196 -22.46 17.76 -1.81
C ALA A 196 -21.61 17.78 -0.52
N GLY A 197 -20.62 16.92 -0.43
CA GLY A 197 -19.74 16.73 0.73
C GLY A 197 -18.56 17.67 0.82
N ASN A 198 -18.52 18.76 0.03
CA ASN A 198 -17.45 19.78 0.08
C ASN A 198 -17.44 20.59 1.40
N ARG A 199 -17.86 19.92 2.50
CA ARG A 199 -17.66 20.39 3.86
C ARG A 199 -16.17 20.27 4.16
N GLU A 200 -15.65 21.16 4.98
CA GLU A 200 -14.28 21.03 5.50
C GLU A 200 -14.12 19.71 6.25
N LEU A 201 -13.80 18.64 5.49
CA LEU A 201 -13.52 17.32 6.04
C LEU A 201 -12.15 17.39 6.73
N GLN A 202 -12.17 17.61 8.02
CA GLN A 202 -10.98 17.69 8.85
C GLN A 202 -11.10 16.72 10.02
N LEU A 203 -10.01 16.08 10.32
CA LEU A 203 -9.84 15.31 11.55
C LEU A 203 -8.85 16.09 12.43
N GLU A 204 -9.32 16.55 13.59
CA GLU A 204 -8.51 17.36 14.49
C GLU A 204 -7.17 16.68 14.80
N GLY A 205 -6.07 17.43 14.62
CA GLY A 205 -4.70 16.96 14.84
C GLY A 205 -4.14 16.06 13.72
N VAL A 206 -4.88 15.82 12.64
CA VAL A 206 -4.44 14.95 11.53
C VAL A 206 -4.44 15.73 10.21
N GLU A 207 -3.35 15.66 9.47
CA GLU A 207 -3.30 16.26 8.13
C GLU A 207 -4.30 15.57 7.18
N THR A 208 -5.07 16.35 6.42
CA THR A 208 -5.82 15.84 5.28
C THR A 208 -4.89 15.78 4.06
N PHE A 209 -4.63 14.56 3.54
CA PHE A 209 -3.83 14.38 2.34
C PHE A 209 -4.60 14.76 1.08
N GLY A 210 -5.90 14.51 1.06
CA GLY A 210 -6.78 14.90 -0.02
C GLY A 210 -8.14 14.25 0.03
N LEU A 211 -8.95 14.61 -0.98
CA LEU A 211 -10.30 14.13 -1.20
C LEU A 211 -10.31 13.33 -2.50
N VAL A 212 -10.84 12.11 -2.46
CA VAL A 212 -11.03 11.26 -3.63
C VAL A 212 -12.53 11.15 -3.86
N PRO A 213 -13.04 11.65 -4.99
CA PRO A 213 -14.47 11.60 -5.27
C PRO A 213 -14.96 10.18 -5.49
N GLU A 214 -16.27 9.96 -5.30
CA GLU A 214 -16.92 8.76 -5.79
C GLU A 214 -16.82 8.71 -7.32
N ASP A 215 -16.48 7.55 -7.86
CA ASP A 215 -16.20 7.39 -9.28
C ASP A 215 -16.85 6.11 -9.81
N ALA A 216 -17.84 6.29 -10.68
CA ALA A 216 -18.59 5.20 -11.27
C ALA A 216 -17.67 4.26 -12.09
N ALA A 217 -16.64 4.80 -12.76
CA ALA A 217 -15.73 3.98 -13.56
C ALA A 217 -14.92 3.01 -12.69
N VAL A 218 -14.53 3.43 -11.48
CA VAL A 218 -13.85 2.57 -10.50
C VAL A 218 -14.79 1.48 -10.01
N PHE A 219 -16.03 1.83 -9.72
CA PHE A 219 -17.04 0.86 -9.27
C PHE A 219 -17.38 -0.16 -10.37
N GLU A 220 -17.62 0.30 -11.59
CA GLU A 220 -17.93 -0.56 -12.73
C GLU A 220 -16.77 -1.49 -13.07
N ALA A 221 -15.53 -1.02 -13.03
CA ALA A 221 -14.35 -1.85 -13.25
C ALA A 221 -14.29 -2.99 -12.22
N ALA A 222 -14.51 -2.69 -10.94
CA ALA A 222 -14.54 -3.69 -9.88
C ALA A 222 -15.67 -4.73 -10.08
N MET A 223 -16.87 -4.28 -10.47
CA MET A 223 -18.02 -5.17 -10.74
C MET A 223 -17.80 -6.07 -11.97
N GLN A 224 -17.01 -5.63 -12.94
CA GLN A 224 -16.70 -6.38 -14.16
C GLN A 224 -15.43 -7.25 -14.01
N GLY A 225 -14.80 -7.28 -12.84
CA GLY A 225 -13.54 -8.00 -12.63
C GLY A 225 -12.36 -7.44 -13.42
N LYS A 226 -12.44 -6.17 -13.80
CA LYS A 226 -11.36 -5.44 -14.46
C LYS A 226 -10.30 -5.00 -13.45
N THR A 227 -9.11 -4.75 -13.96
CA THR A 227 -7.97 -4.30 -13.17
C THR A 227 -7.95 -2.76 -13.05
N ILE A 228 -7.07 -2.27 -12.19
CA ILE A 228 -6.83 -0.82 -12.06
C ILE A 228 -6.28 -0.21 -13.37
N PHE A 229 -5.63 -1.01 -14.22
CA PHE A 229 -5.06 -0.57 -15.49
C PHE A 229 -6.12 -0.37 -16.60
N ASP A 230 -7.33 -0.91 -16.42
CA ASP A 230 -8.45 -0.73 -17.34
C ASP A 230 -9.21 0.59 -17.10
N ILE A 231 -8.94 1.28 -15.99
CA ILE A 231 -9.56 2.56 -15.66
C ILE A 231 -8.84 3.67 -16.45
N ARG A 232 -9.59 4.60 -17.01
CA ARG A 232 -9.04 5.71 -17.78
C ARG A 232 -8.28 6.70 -16.88
N ASP A 233 -7.22 7.31 -17.42
CA ASP A 233 -6.38 8.28 -16.72
C ASP A 233 -7.13 9.56 -16.32
N ASP A 234 -8.20 9.91 -17.06
CA ASP A 234 -9.06 11.06 -16.79
C ASP A 234 -10.15 10.79 -15.75
N SER A 235 -10.17 9.60 -15.15
CA SER A 235 -11.06 9.27 -14.03
C SER A 235 -10.84 10.28 -12.87
N PRO A 236 -11.94 10.85 -12.33
CA PRO A 236 -11.84 11.81 -11.22
C PRO A 236 -11.09 11.28 -9.99
N ALA A 237 -11.36 10.02 -9.62
CA ALA A 237 -10.68 9.38 -8.49
C ALA A 237 -9.18 9.21 -8.79
N PHE A 238 -8.83 8.78 -10.00
CA PHE A 238 -7.45 8.59 -10.40
C PHE A 238 -6.67 9.90 -10.42
N SER A 239 -7.27 10.96 -10.97
CA SER A 239 -6.71 12.32 -10.98
C SER A 239 -6.48 12.84 -9.55
N ALA A 240 -7.42 12.62 -8.63
CA ALA A 240 -7.29 13.02 -7.23
C ALA A 240 -6.14 12.29 -6.53
N VAL A 241 -6.05 10.96 -6.68
CA VAL A 241 -4.95 10.17 -6.10
C VAL A 241 -3.59 10.57 -6.70
N SER A 242 -3.54 10.90 -8.00
CA SER A 242 -2.35 11.44 -8.66
C SER A 242 -1.87 12.74 -8.00
N GLY A 243 -2.79 13.66 -7.71
CA GLY A 243 -2.51 14.89 -6.97
C GLY A 243 -2.00 14.62 -5.54
N ILE A 244 -2.64 13.71 -4.82
CA ILE A 244 -2.23 13.31 -3.48
C ILE A 244 -0.82 12.72 -3.49
N LEU A 245 -0.55 11.79 -4.39
CA LEU A 245 0.77 11.17 -4.53
C LEU A 245 1.85 12.23 -4.77
N LYS A 246 1.61 13.17 -5.70
CA LYS A 246 2.56 14.22 -6.07
C LYS A 246 2.89 15.18 -4.93
N HIS A 247 1.90 15.57 -4.14
CA HIS A 247 2.04 16.65 -3.19
C HIS A 247 2.19 16.21 -1.73
N LYS A 248 1.76 14.99 -1.40
CA LYS A 248 1.64 14.52 -0.03
C LYS A 248 2.44 13.26 0.29
N LEU A 249 2.53 12.31 -0.65
CA LEU A 249 3.10 10.99 -0.38
C LEU A 249 4.58 10.88 -0.76
N VAL A 250 5.02 11.58 -1.81
CA VAL A 250 6.43 11.62 -2.18
C VAL A 250 7.15 12.66 -1.32
N LEU A 251 8.03 12.21 -0.46
CA LEU A 251 8.81 13.09 0.42
C LEU A 251 9.81 13.91 -0.40
N LYS A 252 9.77 15.25 -0.23
CA LYS A 252 10.77 16.16 -0.81
C LYS A 252 12.14 15.82 -0.21
N GLY A 253 12.98 15.14 -0.95
CA GLY A 253 14.32 14.73 -0.49
C GLY A 253 14.79 13.37 -0.97
N THR A 254 13.93 12.58 -1.56
CA THR A 254 14.32 11.34 -2.23
C THR A 254 15.00 11.70 -3.55
N ARG A 255 16.33 11.72 -3.50
CA ARG A 255 17.34 11.97 -4.55
C ARG A 255 16.79 12.06 -5.99
N ALA A 256 16.97 13.26 -6.52
CA ALA A 256 17.28 13.74 -7.89
C ALA A 256 16.85 12.96 -9.15
N ALA A 257 16.38 11.73 -9.08
CA ALA A 257 15.95 10.96 -10.26
C ALA A 257 14.46 11.20 -10.61
N VAL A 258 13.59 11.48 -9.62
CA VAL A 258 12.16 11.77 -9.87
C VAL A 258 11.90 13.28 -10.02
N THR A 259 12.83 14.13 -9.59
CA THR A 259 12.66 15.60 -9.58
C THR A 259 13.08 16.30 -10.86
N GLY A 260 13.78 15.64 -11.77
CA GLY A 260 14.20 16.22 -13.05
C GLY A 260 13.03 16.61 -13.98
N GLU A 261 11.98 15.83 -14.01
CA GLU A 261 10.82 16.08 -14.90
C GLU A 261 9.77 17.00 -14.27
N LEU A 262 9.56 16.94 -12.95
CA LEU A 262 8.63 17.83 -12.24
C LEU A 262 9.01 19.30 -12.32
N ALA A 263 10.30 19.60 -12.44
CA ALA A 263 10.79 20.97 -12.65
C ALA A 263 10.67 21.43 -14.11
N ALA A 264 10.66 20.49 -15.07
CA ALA A 264 10.52 20.79 -16.49
C ALA A 264 9.07 21.10 -16.90
N GLU A 265 8.09 20.41 -16.34
CA GLU A 265 6.66 20.67 -16.60
C GLU A 265 6.18 21.99 -15.98
N THR A 266 6.68 22.35 -14.82
CA THR A 266 6.33 23.66 -14.18
C THR A 266 6.87 24.84 -14.99
N LYS A 267 8.02 24.67 -15.68
CA LYS A 267 8.57 25.70 -16.58
C LYS A 267 7.85 25.76 -17.93
N LYS A 268 7.28 24.66 -18.43
CA LYS A 268 6.54 24.65 -19.68
C LYS A 268 5.18 25.36 -19.56
N ASN A 269 4.52 25.26 -18.41
CA ASN A 269 3.23 25.90 -18.16
C ASN A 269 3.34 27.38 -17.79
N SER A 270 4.52 27.88 -17.39
CA SER A 270 4.73 29.32 -17.13
C SER A 270 5.05 30.13 -18.39
N ASN A 271 5.44 29.47 -19.50
CA ASN A 271 5.76 30.14 -20.76
C ASN A 271 4.60 30.22 -21.78
N ILE A 272 3.39 29.79 -21.38
CA ILE A 272 2.18 29.89 -22.24
C ILE A 272 1.27 31.07 -21.83
N LYS A 273 1.71 31.92 -20.90
CA LYS A 273 1.03 33.18 -20.56
C LYS A 273 2.00 34.35 -20.75
N MET A 274 2.24 34.72 -21.97
CA MET A 274 2.54 36.08 -22.43
C MET A 274 1.92 36.26 -23.81
#